data_500f4f39c7433f68dbf52ff15a8633d7
#
_entry.id   500f4f39c7433f68dbf52ff15a8633d7
#
_cell.length_a   1.000
_cell.length_b   1.000
_cell.length_c   1.000
_cell.angle_alpha   90.00
_cell.angle_beta   90.00
_cell.angle_gamma   90.00
#
_symmetry.space_group_name_H-M   'P 1'
#
loop_
_entity.id
_entity.type
_entity.pdbx_description
1 polymer ?
#
loop_
_entity_poly.entity_id
_entity_poly.type
_entity_poly.pdbx_seq_one_letter_code
_entity_poly.pdbx_strand_id
1 'polypeptide(L)'
;MAVKLWTVHFMRICVANLLLFISLYVLFPVLSVEMADRLGVPAAQTGVIFLFFTLGMFLIGPFHAYLVDAYKRKYVCMFAAALMVVATIGYAFVTNFTELILLSIVQGLAFGIGTTAGITLAIDITNSTLRSAGNVSFSWTARLGMLLGIILGVWLYQSHSFQNLLTVSVITGAVGILMLSGVYVPFRAPIVTKLYSFDRFLLLRGWVPAINLILITFVPGLLIPMVHPFLNDFVLGNVGIPVPFFF
;
A
#
# COMPACT_ATOMS: atom_id res chain seq x y z
N MET A 1 10.38 -17.52 -31.23
CA MET A 1 11.09 -17.05 -30.04
C MET A 1 10.19 -17.29 -28.80
N ALA A 2 10.73 -17.93 -27.76
CA ALA A 2 9.96 -18.15 -26.53
C ALA A 2 9.68 -16.78 -25.85
N VAL A 3 8.41 -16.49 -25.61
CA VAL A 3 7.99 -15.27 -24.92
C VAL A 3 8.36 -15.41 -23.44
N LYS A 4 9.21 -14.50 -22.93
CA LYS A 4 9.65 -14.52 -21.53
C LYS A 4 8.82 -13.53 -20.71
N LEU A 5 8.26 -13.97 -19.57
CA LEU A 5 7.57 -13.12 -18.62
C LEU A 5 8.56 -12.20 -17.86
N TRP A 6 9.64 -12.79 -17.36
CA TRP A 6 10.63 -12.11 -16.53
C TRP A 6 11.61 -11.28 -17.39
N THR A 7 11.11 -10.18 -17.93
CA THR A 7 11.93 -9.15 -18.57
C THR A 7 12.50 -8.20 -17.51
N VAL A 8 13.58 -7.47 -17.84
CA VAL A 8 14.17 -6.48 -16.93
C VAL A 8 13.13 -5.43 -16.47
N HIS A 9 12.25 -5.00 -17.36
CA HIS A 9 11.21 -4.02 -17.03
C HIS A 9 10.12 -4.61 -16.14
N PHE A 10 9.74 -5.88 -16.36
CA PHE A 10 8.79 -6.57 -15.50
C PHE A 10 9.37 -6.84 -14.10
N MET A 11 10.64 -7.24 -14.01
CA MET A 11 11.32 -7.38 -12.72
C MET A 11 11.40 -6.05 -11.96
N ARG A 12 11.74 -4.96 -12.63
CA ARG A 12 11.80 -3.62 -12.01
C ARG A 12 10.46 -3.19 -11.42
N ILE A 13 9.35 -3.41 -12.13
CA ILE A 13 8.03 -3.04 -11.59
C ILE A 13 7.61 -3.97 -10.44
N CYS A 14 7.96 -5.25 -10.47
CA CYS A 14 7.73 -6.18 -9.38
C CYS A 14 8.50 -5.77 -8.11
N VAL A 15 9.78 -5.43 -8.25
CA VAL A 15 10.60 -4.95 -7.13
C VAL A 15 10.09 -3.61 -6.62
N ALA A 16 9.73 -2.68 -7.49
CA ALA A 16 9.13 -1.40 -7.10
C ALA A 16 7.84 -1.61 -6.30
N ASN A 17 6.95 -2.49 -6.76
CA ASN A 17 5.71 -2.83 -6.08
C ASN A 17 5.98 -3.43 -4.69
N LEU A 18 6.90 -4.38 -4.58
CA LEU A 18 7.32 -4.96 -3.30
C LEU A 18 7.82 -3.88 -2.33
N LEU A 19 8.71 -2.99 -2.77
CA LEU A 19 9.28 -1.92 -1.94
C LEU A 19 8.23 -0.89 -1.50
N LEU A 20 7.28 -0.52 -2.38
CA LEU A 20 6.19 0.39 -2.04
C LEU A 20 5.24 -0.22 -1.01
N PHE A 21 4.98 -1.53 -1.11
CA PHE A 21 4.19 -2.24 -0.10
C PHE A 21 4.94 -2.37 1.23
N ILE A 22 6.25 -2.65 1.22
CA ILE A 22 7.07 -2.61 2.43
C ILE A 22 6.99 -1.22 3.06
N SER A 23 7.21 -0.16 2.29
CA SER A 23 7.17 1.24 2.75
C SER A 23 5.88 1.57 3.50
N LEU A 24 4.73 1.14 2.99
CA LEU A 24 3.45 1.38 3.65
C LEU A 24 3.26 0.49 4.88
N TYR A 25 3.48 -0.81 4.73
CA TYR A 25 3.12 -1.80 5.75
C TYR A 25 4.10 -1.89 6.92
N VAL A 26 5.28 -1.27 6.82
CA VAL A 26 6.18 -1.03 7.96
C VAL A 26 5.48 -0.16 9.02
N LEU A 27 4.66 0.80 8.60
CA LEU A 27 3.98 1.74 9.52
C LEU A 27 2.68 1.17 10.09
N PHE A 28 1.93 0.39 9.32
CA PHE A 28 0.56 -0.01 9.65
C PHE A 28 0.40 -0.66 11.04
N PRO A 29 1.23 -1.62 11.47
CA PRO A 29 1.02 -2.31 12.75
C PRO A 29 1.26 -1.42 13.97
N VAL A 30 2.03 -0.34 13.82
CA VAL A 30 2.46 0.49 14.96
C VAL A 30 1.92 1.92 14.91
N LEU A 31 1.43 2.37 13.76
CA LEU A 31 0.99 3.75 13.58
C LEU A 31 -0.11 4.15 14.54
N SER A 32 -1.09 3.28 14.79
CA SER A 32 -2.20 3.56 15.70
C SER A 32 -1.73 3.69 17.14
N VAL A 33 -0.82 2.84 17.59
CA VAL A 33 -0.27 2.85 18.95
C VAL A 33 0.57 4.11 19.18
N GLU A 34 1.52 4.36 18.29
CA GLU A 34 2.39 5.55 18.38
C GLU A 34 1.59 6.87 18.38
N MET A 35 0.55 6.95 17.53
CA MET A 35 -0.27 8.14 17.47
C MET A 35 -1.18 8.28 18.69
N ALA A 36 -1.63 7.18 19.29
CA ALA A 36 -2.36 7.23 20.56
C ALA A 36 -1.50 7.80 21.67
N ASP A 37 -0.28 7.32 21.82
CA ASP A 37 0.67 7.79 22.82
C ASP A 37 1.06 9.25 22.59
N ARG A 38 1.37 9.61 21.34
CA ARG A 38 1.80 10.97 20.98
C ARG A 38 0.71 12.01 21.15
N LEU A 39 -0.54 11.68 20.82
CA LEU A 39 -1.68 12.62 20.89
C LEU A 39 -2.44 12.54 22.22
N GLY A 40 -2.11 11.59 23.10
CA GLY A 40 -2.78 11.38 24.37
C GLY A 40 -4.25 10.95 24.19
N VAL A 41 -4.57 10.23 23.10
CA VAL A 41 -5.93 9.75 22.81
C VAL A 41 -6.02 8.23 23.00
N PRO A 42 -7.22 7.70 23.36
CA PRO A 42 -7.39 6.25 23.48
C PRO A 42 -7.05 5.51 22.19
N ALA A 43 -6.39 4.34 22.30
CA ALA A 43 -6.01 3.51 21.15
C ALA A 43 -7.21 3.14 20.25
N ALA A 44 -8.41 3.01 20.83
CA ALA A 44 -9.64 2.78 20.07
C ALA A 44 -9.97 3.92 19.09
N GLN A 45 -9.61 5.16 19.42
CA GLN A 45 -9.81 6.32 18.53
C GLN A 45 -8.79 6.33 17.39
N THR A 46 -7.57 5.88 17.62
CA THR A 46 -6.54 5.84 16.57
C THR A 46 -6.81 4.77 15.51
N GLY A 47 -7.58 3.75 15.82
CA GLY A 47 -8.10 2.79 14.84
C GLY A 47 -8.90 3.43 13.70
N VAL A 48 -9.46 4.62 13.92
CA VAL A 48 -10.15 5.44 12.92
C VAL A 48 -9.22 5.84 11.75
N ILE A 49 -7.90 5.86 11.95
CA ILE A 49 -6.90 6.09 10.89
C ILE A 49 -7.13 5.14 9.71
N PHE A 50 -7.35 3.86 9.98
CA PHE A 50 -7.56 2.84 8.94
C PHE A 50 -8.89 3.01 8.21
N LEU A 51 -9.91 3.50 8.91
CA LEU A 51 -11.19 3.87 8.30
C LEU A 51 -10.99 5.01 7.28
N PHE A 52 -10.30 6.08 7.67
CA PHE A 52 -10.06 7.23 6.79
C PHE A 52 -9.09 6.90 5.65
N PHE A 53 -8.10 6.05 5.88
CA PHE A 53 -7.27 5.50 4.83
C PHE A 53 -8.12 4.74 3.79
N THR A 54 -8.98 3.84 4.24
CA THR A 54 -9.89 3.07 3.37
C THR A 54 -10.87 3.99 2.64
N LEU A 55 -11.41 5.00 3.33
CA LEU A 55 -12.27 6.01 2.72
C LEU A 55 -11.54 6.76 1.60
N GLY A 56 -10.28 7.15 1.82
CA GLY A 56 -9.43 7.75 0.78
C GLY A 56 -9.29 6.85 -0.45
N MET A 57 -9.00 5.56 -0.26
CA MET A 57 -8.95 4.59 -1.36
C MET A 57 -10.26 4.50 -2.12
N PHE A 58 -11.39 4.55 -1.42
CA PHE A 58 -12.72 4.46 -2.03
C PHE A 58 -13.09 5.72 -2.80
N LEU A 59 -12.77 6.89 -2.26
CA LEU A 59 -13.08 8.19 -2.89
C LEU A 59 -12.44 8.35 -4.28
N ILE A 60 -11.24 7.81 -4.48
CA ILE A 60 -10.57 7.88 -5.78
C ILE A 60 -11.12 6.86 -6.78
N GLY A 61 -11.87 5.86 -6.34
CA GLY A 61 -12.38 4.75 -7.15
C GLY A 61 -13.03 5.18 -8.47
N PRO A 62 -14.03 6.09 -8.46
CA PRO A 62 -14.71 6.53 -9.69
C PRO A 62 -13.81 7.27 -10.69
N PHE A 63 -12.66 7.78 -10.26
CA PHE A 63 -11.71 8.54 -11.09
C PHE A 63 -10.56 7.68 -11.63
N HIS A 64 -10.40 6.44 -11.16
CA HIS A 64 -9.30 5.57 -11.56
C HIS A 64 -9.19 5.38 -13.07
N ALA A 65 -10.34 5.12 -13.74
CA ALA A 65 -10.37 4.90 -15.19
C ALA A 65 -9.85 6.13 -15.95
N TYR A 66 -10.26 7.32 -15.53
CA TYR A 66 -9.78 8.56 -16.13
C TYR A 66 -8.27 8.73 -15.95
N LEU A 67 -7.77 8.55 -14.72
CA LEU A 67 -6.34 8.74 -14.40
C LEU A 67 -5.44 7.81 -15.21
N VAL A 68 -5.79 6.53 -15.35
CA VAL A 68 -4.94 5.56 -16.05
C VAL A 68 -5.11 5.56 -17.57
N ASP A 69 -6.20 6.13 -18.10
CA ASP A 69 -6.47 6.20 -19.53
C ASP A 69 -6.10 7.56 -20.13
N ALA A 70 -6.26 8.68 -19.40
CA ALA A 70 -5.91 10.01 -19.85
C ALA A 70 -4.41 10.32 -19.73
N TYR A 71 -3.74 9.74 -18.75
CA TYR A 71 -2.33 10.00 -18.47
C TYR A 71 -1.45 8.76 -18.69
N LYS A 72 -0.14 8.98 -18.87
CA LYS A 72 0.83 7.89 -18.95
C LYS A 72 0.88 7.17 -17.60
N ARG A 73 0.46 5.92 -17.55
CA ARG A 73 0.33 5.08 -16.33
C ARG A 73 1.57 5.08 -15.45
N LYS A 74 2.77 5.10 -16.06
CA LYS A 74 4.03 5.20 -15.34
C LYS A 74 4.09 6.47 -14.47
N TYR A 75 3.75 7.63 -15.02
CA TYR A 75 3.80 8.89 -14.26
C TYR A 75 2.71 8.97 -13.21
N VAL A 76 1.52 8.41 -13.49
CA VAL A 76 0.46 8.28 -12.49
C VAL A 76 0.92 7.42 -11.30
N CYS A 77 1.55 6.28 -11.58
CA CYS A 77 2.09 5.39 -10.55
C CYS A 77 3.23 6.07 -9.75
N MET A 78 4.14 6.77 -10.41
CA MET A 78 5.22 7.52 -9.76
C MET A 78 4.70 8.67 -8.90
N PHE A 79 3.71 9.41 -9.39
CA PHE A 79 3.07 10.49 -8.63
C PHE A 79 2.39 9.95 -7.37
N ALA A 80 1.64 8.86 -7.50
CA ALA A 80 0.99 8.20 -6.38
C ALA A 80 2.01 7.71 -5.34
N ALA A 81 3.10 7.08 -5.79
CA ALA A 81 4.18 6.64 -4.91
C ALA A 81 4.88 7.82 -4.20
N ALA A 82 5.12 8.93 -4.90
CA ALA A 82 5.68 10.13 -4.31
C ALA A 82 4.74 10.75 -3.26
N LEU A 83 3.44 10.81 -3.56
CA LEU A 83 2.44 11.30 -2.62
C LEU A 83 2.34 10.41 -1.37
N MET A 84 2.46 9.08 -1.54
CA MET A 84 2.56 8.14 -0.42
C MET A 84 3.75 8.42 0.49
N VAL A 85 4.94 8.63 -0.10
CA VAL A 85 6.16 8.95 0.66
C VAL A 85 6.03 10.30 1.37
N VAL A 86 5.48 11.31 0.72
CA VAL A 86 5.22 12.64 1.33
C VAL A 86 4.24 12.52 2.50
N ALA A 87 3.16 11.78 2.35
CA ALA A 87 2.22 11.52 3.46
C ALA A 87 2.90 10.79 4.63
N THR A 88 3.78 9.82 4.33
CA THR A 88 4.59 9.14 5.34
C THR A 88 5.48 10.11 6.12
N ILE A 89 6.17 11.02 5.44
CA ILE A 89 6.96 12.08 6.08
C ILE A 89 6.06 12.97 6.95
N GLY A 90 4.85 13.26 6.49
CA GLY A 90 3.87 14.04 7.23
C GLY A 90 3.57 13.51 8.62
N TYR A 91 3.55 12.18 8.82
CA TYR A 91 3.32 11.58 10.15
C TYR A 91 4.39 11.97 11.19
N ALA A 92 5.59 12.38 10.77
CA ALA A 92 6.60 12.90 11.69
C ALA A 92 6.17 14.22 12.36
N PHE A 93 5.33 14.99 11.70
CA PHE A 93 4.94 16.36 12.09
C PHE A 93 3.53 16.46 12.63
N VAL A 94 2.80 15.37 12.74
CA VAL A 94 1.42 15.36 13.28
C VAL A 94 1.42 15.84 14.73
N THR A 95 0.61 16.85 15.00
CA THR A 95 0.43 17.44 16.32
C THR A 95 -1.00 17.30 16.86
N ASN A 96 -1.97 17.04 15.99
CA ASN A 96 -3.36 16.89 16.36
C ASN A 96 -4.10 15.81 15.55
N PHE A 97 -5.25 15.40 16.08
CA PHE A 97 -6.04 14.31 15.52
C PHE A 97 -6.59 14.61 14.10
N THR A 98 -6.89 15.89 13.83
CA THR A 98 -7.40 16.29 12.51
C THR A 98 -6.33 16.14 11.43
N GLU A 99 -5.08 16.51 11.71
CA GLU A 99 -3.95 16.31 10.80
C GLU A 99 -3.73 14.83 10.51
N LEU A 100 -3.85 14.00 11.55
CA LEU A 100 -3.73 12.54 11.42
C LEU A 100 -4.78 11.97 10.44
N ILE A 101 -6.05 12.40 10.59
CA ILE A 101 -7.14 12.01 9.68
C ILE A 101 -6.84 12.46 8.24
N LEU A 102 -6.46 13.72 8.04
CA LEU A 102 -6.18 14.26 6.71
C LEU A 102 -5.03 13.50 6.02
N LEU A 103 -3.95 13.23 6.73
CA LEU A 103 -2.84 12.44 6.20
C LEU A 103 -3.25 11.02 5.85
N SER A 104 -4.09 10.39 6.66
CA SER A 104 -4.61 9.04 6.39
C SER A 104 -5.45 9.00 5.13
N ILE A 105 -6.31 10.01 4.89
CA ILE A 105 -7.08 10.14 3.65
C ILE A 105 -6.14 10.31 2.45
N VAL A 106 -5.17 11.21 2.54
CA VAL A 106 -4.20 11.47 1.46
C VAL A 106 -3.39 10.20 1.14
N GLN A 107 -2.94 9.48 2.16
CA GLN A 107 -2.20 8.23 1.98
C GLN A 107 -3.09 7.15 1.35
N GLY A 108 -4.36 7.07 1.74
CA GLY A 108 -5.34 6.16 1.13
C GLY A 108 -5.62 6.49 -0.35
N LEU A 109 -5.81 7.77 -0.68
CA LEU A 109 -5.94 8.25 -2.06
C LEU A 109 -4.71 7.83 -2.90
N ALA A 110 -3.51 8.12 -2.39
CA ALA A 110 -2.25 7.80 -3.05
C ALA A 110 -2.10 6.28 -3.28
N PHE A 111 -2.40 5.48 -2.26
CA PHE A 111 -2.35 4.02 -2.36
C PHE A 111 -3.35 3.47 -3.38
N GLY A 112 -4.59 3.97 -3.40
CA GLY A 112 -5.61 3.58 -4.37
C GLY A 112 -5.19 3.88 -5.81
N ILE A 113 -4.66 5.08 -6.07
CA ILE A 113 -4.12 5.46 -7.39
C ILE A 113 -2.93 4.54 -7.76
N GLY A 114 -2.00 4.36 -6.83
CA GLY A 114 -0.76 3.61 -7.06
C GLY A 114 -1.01 2.14 -7.38
N THR A 115 -1.89 1.48 -6.64
CA THR A 115 -2.24 0.07 -6.87
C THR A 115 -2.92 -0.14 -8.22
N THR A 116 -3.87 0.71 -8.59
CA THR A 116 -4.56 0.63 -9.89
C THR A 116 -3.61 0.92 -11.04
N ALA A 117 -2.82 1.99 -10.95
CA ALA A 117 -1.83 2.34 -11.97
C ALA A 117 -0.73 1.28 -12.08
N GLY A 118 -0.29 0.70 -10.96
CA GLY A 118 0.71 -0.36 -10.91
C GLY A 118 0.27 -1.62 -11.63
N ILE A 119 -0.93 -2.12 -11.34
CA ILE A 119 -1.50 -3.31 -12.01
C ILE A 119 -1.65 -3.06 -13.52
N THR A 120 -2.20 -1.91 -13.91
CA THR A 120 -2.38 -1.59 -15.32
C THR A 120 -1.04 -1.41 -16.04
N LEU A 121 -0.03 -0.86 -15.39
CA LEU A 121 1.32 -0.76 -15.90
C LEU A 121 1.97 -2.15 -16.09
N ALA A 122 1.80 -3.06 -15.14
CA ALA A 122 2.29 -4.44 -15.24
C ALA A 122 1.66 -5.18 -16.43
N ILE A 123 0.36 -4.96 -16.67
CA ILE A 123 -0.35 -5.52 -17.82
C ILE A 123 0.20 -4.96 -19.14
N ASP A 124 0.50 -3.66 -19.20
CA ASP A 124 0.98 -3.01 -20.44
C ASP A 124 2.36 -3.50 -20.89
N ILE A 125 3.25 -3.82 -19.95
CA ILE A 125 4.60 -4.31 -20.24
C ILE A 125 4.66 -5.82 -20.41
N THR A 126 3.55 -6.54 -20.16
CA THR A 126 3.47 -7.99 -20.30
C THR A 126 2.83 -8.37 -21.62
N ASN A 127 3.39 -9.38 -22.28
CA ASN A 127 2.82 -9.91 -23.52
C ASN A 127 1.39 -10.45 -23.31
N SER A 128 0.53 -10.30 -24.31
CA SER A 128 -0.89 -10.70 -24.26
C SER A 128 -1.10 -12.16 -23.81
N THR A 129 -0.23 -13.08 -24.23
CA THR A 129 -0.31 -14.50 -23.87
C THR A 129 0.07 -14.80 -22.42
N LEU A 130 0.83 -13.90 -21.78
CA LEU A 130 1.35 -14.06 -20.41
C LEU A 130 0.68 -13.09 -19.39
N ARG A 131 -0.33 -12.35 -19.80
CA ARG A 131 -0.98 -11.35 -18.93
C ARG A 131 -1.50 -11.91 -17.61
N SER A 132 -2.13 -13.08 -17.65
CA SER A 132 -2.65 -13.72 -16.43
C SER A 132 -1.49 -14.10 -15.48
N ALA A 133 -0.45 -14.75 -15.97
CA ALA A 133 0.72 -15.09 -15.18
C ALA A 133 1.45 -13.84 -14.66
N GLY A 134 1.56 -12.79 -15.48
CA GLY A 134 2.15 -11.51 -15.11
C GLY A 134 1.37 -10.83 -13.96
N ASN A 135 0.05 -10.79 -14.07
CA ASN A 135 -0.82 -10.20 -13.04
C ASN A 135 -0.72 -10.96 -11.71
N VAL A 136 -0.72 -12.29 -11.75
CA VAL A 136 -0.54 -13.14 -10.56
C VAL A 136 0.83 -12.89 -9.94
N SER A 137 1.92 -12.90 -10.73
CA SER A 137 3.28 -12.65 -10.22
C SER A 137 3.41 -11.25 -9.60
N PHE A 138 2.86 -10.22 -10.24
CA PHE A 138 2.85 -8.85 -9.72
C PHE A 138 2.07 -8.76 -8.39
N SER A 139 0.90 -9.42 -8.29
CA SER A 139 0.09 -9.44 -7.08
C SER A 139 0.81 -10.16 -5.92
N TRP A 140 1.60 -11.20 -6.21
CA TRP A 140 2.42 -11.87 -5.20
C TRP A 140 3.49 -10.95 -4.61
N THR A 141 4.12 -10.08 -5.41
CA THR A 141 5.11 -9.13 -4.87
C THR A 141 4.49 -8.14 -3.89
N ALA A 142 3.25 -7.72 -4.12
CA ALA A 142 2.51 -6.88 -3.17
C ALA A 142 2.29 -7.60 -1.83
N ARG A 143 1.84 -8.85 -1.87
CA ARG A 143 1.59 -9.66 -0.66
C ARG A 143 2.87 -9.94 0.13
N LEU A 144 3.96 -10.27 -0.57
CA LEU A 144 5.28 -10.42 0.04
C LEU A 144 5.76 -9.10 0.66
N GLY A 145 5.58 -7.98 -0.04
CA GLY A 145 5.90 -6.65 0.49
C GLY A 145 5.11 -6.30 1.75
N MET A 146 3.81 -6.63 1.77
CA MET A 146 2.96 -6.48 2.94
C MET A 146 3.48 -7.31 4.13
N LEU A 147 3.76 -8.60 3.92
CA LEU A 147 4.26 -9.50 4.98
C LEU A 147 5.60 -9.00 5.53
N LEU A 148 6.56 -8.74 4.65
CA LEU A 148 7.88 -8.23 5.05
C LEU A 148 7.78 -6.88 5.75
N GLY A 149 6.90 -5.99 5.29
CA GLY A 149 6.66 -4.69 5.89
C GLY A 149 6.14 -4.81 7.33
N ILE A 150 5.15 -5.67 7.57
CA ILE A 150 4.60 -5.91 8.92
C ILE A 150 5.68 -6.45 9.86
N ILE A 151 6.42 -7.49 9.43
CA ILE A 151 7.49 -8.09 10.24
C ILE A 151 8.56 -7.04 10.58
N LEU A 152 9.06 -6.32 9.58
CA LEU A 152 10.05 -5.26 9.78
C LEU A 152 9.52 -4.13 10.66
N GLY A 153 8.26 -3.76 10.51
CA GLY A 153 7.62 -2.71 11.28
C GLY A 153 7.58 -3.01 12.77
N VAL A 154 7.09 -4.20 13.13
CA VAL A 154 7.04 -4.65 14.53
C VAL A 154 8.44 -4.78 15.12
N TRP A 155 9.36 -5.39 14.38
CA TRP A 155 10.74 -5.58 14.83
C TRP A 155 11.49 -4.27 15.05
N LEU A 156 11.38 -3.33 14.11
CA LEU A 156 12.03 -2.02 14.21
C LEU A 156 11.44 -1.18 15.35
N TYR A 157 10.13 -1.23 15.56
CA TYR A 157 9.48 -0.45 16.60
C TYR A 157 9.90 -0.91 18.01
N GLN A 158 10.10 -2.20 18.20
CA GLN A 158 10.56 -2.73 19.48
C GLN A 158 12.04 -2.45 19.78
N SER A 159 12.86 -2.44 18.74
CA SER A 159 14.32 -2.28 18.87
C SER A 159 14.78 -0.82 18.79
N HIS A 160 13.97 0.04 18.17
CA HIS A 160 14.35 1.40 17.77
C HIS A 160 13.16 2.38 17.94
N SER A 161 13.42 3.65 17.69
CA SER A 161 12.39 4.68 17.75
C SER A 161 11.49 4.70 16.51
N PHE A 162 10.29 5.26 16.65
CA PHE A 162 9.36 5.52 15.53
C PHE A 162 10.00 6.31 14.38
N GLN A 163 10.96 7.19 14.69
CA GLN A 163 11.70 7.95 13.69
C GLN A 163 12.51 7.03 12.73
N ASN A 164 13.12 5.99 13.26
CA ASN A 164 13.86 5.02 12.44
C ASN A 164 12.91 4.24 11.51
N LEU A 165 11.72 3.93 12.02
CA LEU A 165 10.67 3.29 11.23
C LEU A 165 10.21 4.15 10.06
N LEU A 166 9.96 5.45 10.31
CA LEU A 166 9.64 6.43 9.26
C LEU A 166 10.78 6.51 8.24
N THR A 167 12.02 6.55 8.71
CA THR A 167 13.19 6.62 7.82
C THR A 167 13.27 5.40 6.89
N VAL A 168 13.10 4.20 7.42
CA VAL A 168 13.07 2.96 6.62
C VAL A 168 11.91 2.99 5.61
N SER A 169 10.73 3.42 6.03
CA SER A 169 9.56 3.55 5.15
C SER A 169 9.83 4.53 4.00
N VAL A 170 10.40 5.70 4.29
CA VAL A 170 10.73 6.72 3.28
C VAL A 170 11.81 6.23 2.32
N ILE A 171 12.88 5.59 2.83
CA ILE A 171 13.96 5.06 1.98
C ILE A 171 13.43 3.97 1.06
N THR A 172 12.67 3.00 1.57
CA THR A 172 12.10 1.92 0.76
C THR A 172 11.13 2.46 -0.29
N GLY A 173 10.31 3.45 0.06
CA GLY A 173 9.43 4.14 -0.89
C GLY A 173 10.20 4.90 -1.98
N ALA A 174 11.23 5.64 -1.61
CA ALA A 174 12.08 6.38 -2.56
C ALA A 174 12.82 5.44 -3.53
N VAL A 175 13.37 4.33 -3.04
CA VAL A 175 14.00 3.30 -3.89
C VAL A 175 12.96 2.67 -4.83
N GLY A 176 11.73 2.42 -4.35
CA GLY A 176 10.62 1.96 -5.18
C GLY A 176 10.31 2.93 -6.33
N ILE A 177 10.29 4.23 -6.09
CA ILE A 177 10.10 5.27 -7.12
C ILE A 177 11.25 5.26 -8.12
N LEU A 178 12.50 5.11 -7.65
CA LEU A 178 13.67 4.99 -8.52
C LEU A 178 13.60 3.76 -9.43
N MET A 179 13.14 2.62 -8.92
CA MET A 179 12.90 1.42 -9.74
C MET A 179 11.84 1.66 -10.81
N LEU A 180 10.73 2.34 -10.47
CA LEU A 180 9.68 2.72 -11.42
C LEU A 180 10.21 3.66 -12.51
N SER A 181 11.07 4.61 -12.18
CA SER A 181 11.63 5.57 -13.14
C SER A 181 12.40 4.90 -14.27
N GLY A 182 13.05 3.76 -13.98
CA GLY A 182 13.79 2.96 -14.97
C GLY A 182 12.93 2.00 -15.82
N VAL A 183 11.60 1.94 -15.64
CA VAL A 183 10.72 1.09 -16.44
C VAL A 183 10.42 1.76 -17.77
N TYR A 184 10.70 1.04 -18.88
CA TYR A 184 10.26 1.46 -20.20
C TYR A 184 8.84 0.95 -20.46
N VAL A 185 7.98 1.85 -20.93
CA VAL A 185 6.59 1.55 -21.24
C VAL A 185 6.35 1.86 -22.71
N PRO A 186 5.81 0.92 -23.49
CA PRO A 186 5.44 1.18 -24.89
C PRO A 186 4.47 2.37 -24.97
N PHE A 187 4.60 3.13 -26.05
CA PHE A 187 3.66 4.25 -26.28
C PHE A 187 2.24 3.73 -26.43
N ARG A 188 1.35 4.32 -25.68
CA ARG A 188 -0.10 4.12 -25.79
C ARG A 188 -0.76 5.47 -25.95
N ALA A 189 -1.61 5.61 -26.98
CA ALA A 189 -2.38 6.83 -27.18
C ALA A 189 -3.33 7.04 -25.98
N PRO A 190 -3.42 8.27 -25.44
CA PRO A 190 -4.40 8.59 -24.43
C PRO A 190 -5.82 8.36 -24.96
N ILE A 191 -6.67 7.75 -24.16
CA ILE A 191 -8.07 7.57 -24.49
C ILE A 191 -8.85 8.66 -23.76
N VAL A 192 -9.62 9.44 -24.50
CA VAL A 192 -10.51 10.44 -23.89
C VAL A 192 -11.66 9.69 -23.21
N THR A 193 -11.64 9.66 -21.89
CA THR A 193 -12.68 9.04 -21.07
C THR A 193 -13.41 10.12 -20.26
N LYS A 194 -14.62 9.80 -19.81
CA LYS A 194 -15.32 10.66 -18.85
C LYS A 194 -14.51 10.75 -17.56
N LEU A 195 -14.41 11.96 -16.98
CA LEU A 195 -13.71 12.20 -15.71
C LEU A 195 -14.22 11.32 -14.58
N TYR A 196 -15.51 11.09 -14.53
CA TYR A 196 -16.20 10.30 -13.52
C TYR A 196 -16.89 9.09 -14.17
N SER A 197 -16.65 7.89 -13.66
CA SER A 197 -17.27 6.67 -14.15
C SER A 197 -17.53 5.71 -13.00
N PHE A 198 -18.79 5.68 -12.54
CA PHE A 198 -19.23 4.79 -11.48
C PHE A 198 -19.34 3.34 -11.97
N ASP A 199 -19.78 3.13 -13.20
CA ASP A 199 -19.95 1.80 -13.81
C ASP A 199 -18.64 1.02 -13.97
N ARG A 200 -17.53 1.74 -14.12
CA ARG A 200 -16.18 1.12 -14.20
C ARG A 200 -15.58 0.85 -12.83
N PHE A 201 -16.10 1.46 -11.79
CA PHE A 201 -15.65 1.27 -10.42
C PHE A 201 -16.45 0.19 -9.71
N LEU A 202 -17.78 0.24 -9.77
CA LEU A 202 -18.68 -0.75 -9.16
C LEU A 202 -19.36 -1.59 -10.24
N LEU A 203 -18.76 -2.75 -10.55
CA LEU A 203 -19.36 -3.71 -11.46
C LEU A 203 -20.41 -4.52 -10.70
N LEU A 204 -21.69 -4.13 -10.79
CA LEU A 204 -22.79 -4.81 -10.08
C LEU A 204 -22.90 -6.30 -10.40
N ARG A 205 -22.51 -6.73 -11.59
CA ARG A 205 -22.46 -8.16 -11.96
C ARG A 205 -21.36 -8.94 -11.23
N GLY A 206 -20.37 -8.25 -10.65
CA GLY A 206 -19.25 -8.83 -9.90
C GLY A 206 -19.48 -8.89 -8.38
N TRP A 207 -20.71 -8.77 -7.89
CA TRP A 207 -21.00 -8.72 -6.46
C TRP A 207 -20.60 -9.99 -5.69
N VAL A 208 -20.78 -11.18 -6.28
CA VAL A 208 -20.41 -12.46 -5.64
C VAL A 208 -18.89 -12.55 -5.36
N PRO A 209 -17.99 -12.39 -6.35
CA PRO A 209 -16.55 -12.35 -6.06
C PRO A 209 -16.16 -11.20 -5.15
N ALA A 210 -16.83 -10.05 -5.20
CA ALA A 210 -16.55 -8.92 -4.30
C ALA A 210 -16.86 -9.28 -2.84
N ILE A 211 -18.01 -9.89 -2.54
CA ILE A 211 -18.34 -10.34 -1.19
C ILE A 211 -17.36 -11.39 -0.70
N ASN A 212 -17.01 -12.39 -1.53
CA ASN A 212 -16.02 -13.38 -1.15
C ASN A 212 -14.67 -12.74 -0.82
N LEU A 213 -14.22 -11.75 -1.61
CA LEU A 213 -12.99 -11.03 -1.34
C LEU A 213 -13.06 -10.24 -0.02
N ILE A 214 -14.18 -9.57 0.26
CA ILE A 214 -14.42 -8.85 1.51
C ILE A 214 -14.31 -9.82 2.70
N LEU A 215 -14.99 -10.96 2.64
CA LEU A 215 -14.96 -11.95 3.72
C LEU A 215 -13.55 -12.51 3.97
N ILE A 216 -12.82 -12.82 2.91
CA ILE A 216 -11.45 -13.36 3.02
C ILE A 216 -10.49 -12.30 3.57
N THR A 217 -10.63 -11.04 3.18
CA THR A 217 -9.71 -9.97 3.59
C THR A 217 -10.10 -9.30 4.91
N PHE A 218 -11.31 -9.55 5.41
CA PHE A 218 -11.80 -8.97 6.66
C PHE A 218 -10.94 -9.37 7.86
N VAL A 219 -10.62 -10.67 8.00
CA VAL A 219 -9.82 -11.18 9.12
C VAL A 219 -8.40 -10.60 9.13
N PRO A 220 -7.60 -10.69 8.06
CA PRO A 220 -6.29 -10.04 8.03
C PRO A 220 -6.38 -8.53 8.20
N GLY A 221 -7.41 -7.87 7.69
CA GLY A 221 -7.62 -6.43 7.86
C GLY A 221 -7.80 -6.02 9.32
N LEU A 222 -8.45 -6.85 10.14
CA LEU A 222 -8.58 -6.63 11.58
C LEU A 222 -7.30 -6.97 12.35
N LEU A 223 -6.59 -8.03 11.94
CA LEU A 223 -5.44 -8.53 12.68
C LEU A 223 -4.20 -7.63 12.50
N ILE A 224 -3.95 -7.10 11.30
CA ILE A 224 -2.74 -6.32 11.01
C ILE A 224 -2.52 -5.14 11.99
N PRO A 225 -3.51 -4.28 12.26
CA PRO A 225 -3.34 -3.18 13.21
C PRO A 225 -3.19 -3.64 14.67
N MET A 226 -3.64 -4.86 14.97
CA MET A 226 -3.63 -5.42 16.32
C MET A 226 -2.43 -6.31 16.62
N VAL A 227 -1.57 -6.58 15.64
CA VAL A 227 -0.41 -7.46 15.82
C VAL A 227 0.50 -6.96 16.95
N HIS A 228 0.84 -5.67 16.94
CA HIS A 228 1.74 -5.10 17.96
C HIS A 228 1.12 -5.09 19.37
N PRO A 229 -0.10 -4.54 19.59
CA PRO A 229 -0.74 -4.61 20.90
C PRO A 229 -0.93 -6.04 21.40
N PHE A 230 -1.37 -6.96 20.54
CA PHE A 230 -1.57 -8.35 20.89
C PHE A 230 -0.27 -9.04 21.34
N LEU A 231 0.84 -8.82 20.65
CA LEU A 231 2.13 -9.38 21.04
C LEU A 231 2.61 -8.84 22.39
N ASN A 232 2.44 -7.56 22.65
CA ASN A 232 2.87 -6.96 23.92
C ASN A 232 1.99 -7.40 25.11
N ASP A 233 0.67 -7.34 24.95
CA ASP A 233 -0.26 -7.53 26.09
C ASP A 233 -0.55 -9.01 26.35
N PHE A 234 -0.70 -9.82 25.32
CA PHE A 234 -1.12 -11.21 25.45
C PHE A 234 0.02 -12.22 25.45
N VAL A 235 0.96 -12.08 24.55
CA VAL A 235 2.03 -13.09 24.39
C VAL A 235 3.23 -12.76 25.27
N LEU A 236 3.70 -11.52 25.26
CA LEU A 236 4.92 -11.13 25.97
C LEU A 236 4.66 -10.78 27.43
N GLY A 237 3.52 -10.15 27.75
CA GLY A 237 3.11 -9.84 29.11
C GLY A 237 2.89 -11.08 29.97
N ASN A 238 2.36 -12.16 29.40
CA ASN A 238 2.09 -13.41 30.13
C ASN A 238 3.23 -14.42 30.13
N VAL A 239 4.13 -14.39 29.15
CA VAL A 239 5.17 -15.43 28.97
C VAL A 239 6.57 -14.93 29.32
N GLY A 240 6.77 -13.61 29.44
CA GLY A 240 8.07 -13.01 29.79
C GLY A 240 9.19 -13.30 28.78
N ILE A 241 8.85 -13.72 27.56
CA ILE A 241 9.81 -14.08 26.52
C ILE A 241 10.16 -12.81 25.71
N PRO A 242 11.45 -12.49 25.55
CA PRO A 242 11.86 -11.32 24.75
C PRO A 242 11.49 -11.52 23.28
N VAL A 243 10.94 -10.49 22.68
CA VAL A 243 10.45 -10.40 21.29
C VAL A 243 11.36 -11.00 20.22
N PRO A 244 12.70 -10.95 20.32
CA PRO A 244 13.60 -11.50 19.30
C PRO A 244 13.43 -12.99 19.00
N PHE A 245 12.74 -13.74 19.85
CA PHE A 245 12.56 -15.18 19.67
C PHE A 245 11.28 -15.57 18.90
N PHE A 246 10.46 -14.60 18.47
CA PHE A 246 9.24 -14.86 17.69
C PHE A 246 9.38 -14.57 16.20
N PHE A 247 10.59 -14.17 15.73
CA PHE A 247 10.85 -13.88 14.31
C PHE A 247 12.08 -14.62 13.81
#